data_5f02a5b636f4ef9b14130a90ced40e1b
#
_entry.id   5f02a5b636f4ef9b14130a90ced40e1b
#
_cell.length_a   1.000
_cell.length_b   1.000
_cell.length_c   1.000
_cell.angle_alpha   90.00
_cell.angle_beta   90.00
_cell.angle_gamma   90.00
#
_symmetry.space_group_name_H-M   'P 1'
#
loop_
_entity.id
_entity.type
_entity.pdbx_description
1 polymer ?
#
loop_
_entity_poly.entity_id
_entity_poly.type
_entity_poly.pdbx_seq_one_letter_code
_entity_poly.pdbx_strand_id
1 'polypeptide(L)'
;MNMTRKILLVTQNKELADYVRISALTLTKLNVQVELIISDSLEIINKNLSDQNLDSVFLDLDFEVQSPLEIIRDVRTNESSKTKKIVAFHSGEINRDEVFSAGCDSIMKTDEFKRIAANLLQF
;
A
#
# COMPACT_ATOMS: atom_id res chain seq x y z
N MET A 1 -20.19 -14.80 5.68
CA MET A 1 -19.96 -13.81 4.62
C MET A 1 -18.47 -13.56 4.51
N ASN A 2 -17.92 -13.79 3.33
CA ASN A 2 -16.49 -13.58 3.11
C ASN A 2 -16.25 -12.12 2.76
N MET A 3 -15.48 -11.43 3.61
CA MET A 3 -15.06 -10.07 3.31
C MET A 3 -13.74 -10.15 2.57
N THR A 4 -13.70 -9.56 1.38
CA THR A 4 -12.47 -9.44 0.59
C THR A 4 -11.88 -8.07 0.82
N ARG A 5 -10.66 -8.03 1.29
CA ARG A 5 -9.90 -6.78 1.38
C ARG A 5 -9.19 -6.53 0.06
N LYS A 6 -9.28 -5.31 -0.42
CA LYS A 6 -8.59 -4.89 -1.64
C LYS A 6 -7.48 -3.91 -1.28
N ILE A 7 -6.25 -4.27 -1.62
CA ILE A 7 -5.07 -3.52 -1.24
C ILE A 7 -4.23 -3.21 -2.47
N LEU A 8 -3.83 -1.94 -2.61
CA LEU A 8 -2.91 -1.50 -3.64
C LEU A 8 -1.51 -1.38 -3.03
N LEU A 9 -0.57 -2.13 -3.57
CA LEU A 9 0.86 -2.02 -3.20
C LEU A 9 1.60 -1.31 -4.32
N VAL A 10 2.14 -0.14 -4.01
CA VAL A 10 2.91 0.69 -4.95
C VAL A 10 4.38 0.48 -4.67
N THR A 11 5.08 -0.21 -5.56
CA THR A 11 6.51 -0.48 -5.40
C THR A 11 7.14 -0.89 -6.73
N GLN A 12 8.43 -0.61 -6.87
CA GLN A 12 9.26 -1.12 -7.96
C GLN A 12 10.13 -2.28 -7.51
N ASN A 13 10.10 -2.60 -6.22
CA ASN A 13 10.92 -3.66 -5.63
C ASN A 13 10.24 -5.02 -5.83
N LYS A 14 10.74 -5.79 -6.77
CA LYS A 14 10.15 -7.09 -7.15
C LYS A 14 10.25 -8.13 -6.03
N GLU A 15 11.34 -8.13 -5.29
CA GLU A 15 11.52 -9.05 -4.16
C GLU A 15 10.48 -8.80 -3.07
N LEU A 16 10.27 -7.52 -2.73
CA LEU A 16 9.26 -7.13 -1.76
C LEU A 16 7.86 -7.50 -2.27
N ALA A 17 7.58 -7.22 -3.54
CA ALA A 17 6.28 -7.54 -4.15
C ALA A 17 5.99 -9.04 -4.06
N ASP A 18 6.97 -9.88 -4.37
CA ASP A 18 6.82 -11.33 -4.29
C ASP A 18 6.59 -11.80 -2.85
N TYR A 19 7.31 -11.21 -1.90
CA TYR A 19 7.13 -11.52 -0.48
C TYR A 19 5.70 -11.22 -0.03
N VAL A 20 5.17 -10.06 -0.37
CA VAL A 20 3.80 -9.67 0.01
C VAL A 20 2.77 -10.54 -0.70
N ARG A 21 3.01 -10.87 -1.97
CA ARG A 21 2.13 -11.76 -2.72
C ARG A 21 2.02 -13.14 -2.08
N ILE A 22 3.14 -13.70 -1.63
CA ILE A 22 3.17 -14.98 -0.94
C ILE A 22 2.41 -14.89 0.38
N SER A 23 2.58 -13.80 1.12
CA SER A 23 1.84 -13.56 2.36
C SER A 23 0.34 -13.54 2.12
N ALA A 24 -0.11 -12.90 1.05
CA ALA A 24 -1.54 -12.86 0.68
C ALA A 24 -2.06 -14.26 0.32
N LEU A 25 -1.28 -15.04 -0.42
CA LEU A 25 -1.66 -16.41 -0.77
C LEU A 25 -1.79 -17.30 0.46
N THR A 26 -0.89 -17.14 1.42
CA THR A 26 -0.94 -17.87 2.68
C THR A 26 -2.24 -17.58 3.44
N LEU A 27 -2.65 -16.31 3.48
CA LEU A 27 -3.89 -15.90 4.12
C LEU A 27 -5.11 -16.51 3.41
N THR A 28 -5.07 -16.59 2.10
CA THR A 28 -6.17 -17.23 1.33
C THR A 28 -6.35 -18.68 1.74
N LYS A 29 -5.26 -19.39 2.00
CA LYS A 29 -5.34 -20.78 2.49
C LYS A 29 -5.95 -20.86 3.88
N LEU A 30 -5.94 -19.77 4.64
CA LEU A 30 -6.56 -19.67 5.96
C LEU A 30 -7.97 -19.06 5.88
N ASN A 31 -8.55 -18.99 4.70
CA ASN A 31 -9.87 -18.43 4.42
C ASN A 31 -9.97 -16.91 4.64
N VAL A 32 -8.84 -16.22 4.58
CA VAL A 32 -8.81 -14.75 4.61
C VAL A 32 -8.61 -14.27 3.16
N GLN A 33 -9.62 -13.63 2.59
CA GLN A 33 -9.58 -13.20 1.20
C GLN A 33 -8.92 -11.83 1.09
N VAL A 34 -7.85 -11.75 0.29
CA VAL A 34 -7.14 -10.51 0.01
C VAL A 34 -6.95 -10.40 -1.50
N GLU A 35 -7.45 -9.33 -2.08
CA GLU A 35 -7.16 -8.96 -3.45
C GLU A 35 -6.00 -7.96 -3.42
N LEU A 36 -4.82 -8.42 -3.79
CA LEU A 36 -3.60 -7.61 -3.79
C LEU A 36 -3.27 -7.17 -5.21
N ILE A 37 -3.24 -5.86 -5.41
CA ILE A 37 -2.84 -5.26 -6.68
C ILE A 37 -1.46 -4.64 -6.48
N ILE A 38 -0.48 -5.12 -7.23
CA ILE A 38 0.89 -4.63 -7.15
C ILE A 38 1.17 -3.88 -8.45
N SER A 39 1.62 -2.64 -8.32
CA SER A 39 1.88 -1.83 -9.51
C SER A 39 2.99 -0.82 -9.32
N ASP A 40 3.74 -0.58 -10.39
CA ASP A 40 4.64 0.55 -10.55
C ASP A 40 4.16 1.48 -11.68
N SER A 41 2.98 1.25 -12.23
CA SER A 41 2.37 2.02 -13.31
C SER A 41 1.43 3.10 -12.76
N LEU A 42 1.68 4.35 -13.12
CA LEU A 42 0.83 5.47 -12.69
C LEU A 42 -0.62 5.30 -13.17
N GLU A 43 -0.81 4.76 -14.36
CA GLU A 43 -2.15 4.50 -14.89
C GLU A 43 -2.93 3.52 -14.02
N ILE A 44 -2.30 2.42 -13.62
CA ILE A 44 -2.93 1.42 -12.76
C ILE A 44 -3.14 1.97 -11.35
N ILE A 45 -2.16 2.71 -10.82
CA ILE A 45 -2.28 3.34 -9.51
C ILE A 45 -3.50 4.26 -9.49
N ASN A 46 -3.60 5.18 -10.45
CA ASN A 46 -4.69 6.15 -10.50
C ASN A 46 -6.05 5.47 -10.70
N LYS A 47 -6.11 4.43 -11.51
CA LYS A 47 -7.33 3.65 -11.70
C LYS A 47 -7.82 3.05 -10.38
N ASN A 48 -6.92 2.54 -9.57
CA ASN A 48 -7.28 1.92 -8.29
C ASN A 48 -7.67 2.94 -7.23
N LEU A 49 -7.12 4.16 -7.28
CA LEU A 49 -7.53 5.22 -6.36
C LEU A 49 -8.98 5.64 -6.59
N SER A 50 -9.51 5.42 -7.78
CA SER A 50 -10.90 5.73 -8.11
C SER A 50 -11.86 4.58 -7.79
N ASP A 51 -11.36 3.47 -7.27
CA ASP A 51 -12.15 2.31 -6.90
C ASP A 51 -12.64 2.43 -5.46
N GLN A 52 -13.93 2.54 -5.26
CA GLN A 52 -14.55 2.66 -3.94
C GLN A 52 -14.31 1.42 -3.06
N ASN A 53 -14.02 0.29 -3.65
CA ASN A 53 -13.78 -0.96 -2.94
C ASN A 53 -12.34 -1.11 -2.43
N LEU A 54 -11.45 -0.17 -2.80
CA LEU A 54 -10.09 -0.17 -2.27
C LEU A 54 -10.12 0.09 -0.77
N ASP A 55 -9.44 -0.75 0.00
CA ASP A 55 -9.39 -0.64 1.47
C ASP A 55 -8.16 0.11 1.96
N SER A 56 -7.00 -0.18 1.38
CA SER A 56 -5.73 0.37 1.85
C SER A 56 -4.74 0.54 0.72
N VAL A 57 -3.83 1.49 0.89
CA VAL A 57 -2.69 1.70 0.00
C VAL A 57 -1.42 1.43 0.81
N PHE A 58 -0.59 0.52 0.32
CA PHE A 58 0.75 0.26 0.85
C PHE A 58 1.74 0.92 -0.10
N LEU A 59 2.47 1.90 0.40
CA LEU A 59 3.32 2.77 -0.43
C LEU A 59 4.79 2.63 -0.08
N ASP A 60 5.57 2.24 -1.06
CA ASP A 60 7.03 2.24 -0.98
C ASP A 60 7.54 3.67 -1.15
N LEU A 61 8.13 4.24 -0.10
CA LEU A 61 8.67 5.59 -0.15
C LEU A 61 9.98 5.68 -0.95
N ASP A 62 10.55 4.53 -1.33
CA ASP A 62 11.69 4.46 -2.24
C ASP A 62 11.26 4.44 -3.72
N PHE A 63 9.97 4.55 -3.99
CA PHE A 63 9.39 4.58 -5.34
C PHE A 63 9.86 5.81 -6.11
N GLU A 64 10.27 5.63 -7.37
CA GLU A 64 10.90 6.69 -8.15
C GLU A 64 10.11 7.15 -9.39
N VAL A 65 9.05 6.43 -9.76
CA VAL A 65 8.26 6.76 -10.96
C VAL A 65 7.49 8.08 -10.76
N GLN A 66 7.03 8.31 -9.53
CA GLN A 66 6.38 9.55 -9.12
C GLN A 66 6.75 9.80 -7.67
N SER A 67 6.80 11.06 -7.25
CA SER A 67 7.05 11.40 -5.85
C SER A 67 6.02 10.70 -4.95
N PRO A 68 6.48 9.94 -3.94
CA PRO A 68 5.55 9.32 -2.99
C PRO A 68 4.65 10.32 -2.28
N LEU A 69 5.14 11.55 -2.00
CA LEU A 69 4.33 12.60 -1.40
C LEU A 69 3.15 12.98 -2.31
N GLU A 70 3.38 13.03 -3.60
CA GLU A 70 2.32 13.32 -4.57
C GLU A 70 1.29 12.20 -4.61
N ILE A 71 1.74 10.94 -4.53
CA ILE A 71 0.83 9.80 -4.48
C ILE A 71 -0.05 9.87 -3.23
N ILE A 72 0.51 10.19 -2.08
CA ILE A 72 -0.25 10.35 -0.84
C ILE A 72 -1.30 11.46 -1.01
N ARG A 73 -0.91 12.59 -1.58
CA ARG A 73 -1.84 13.70 -1.84
C ARG A 73 -2.94 13.29 -2.79
N ASP A 74 -2.61 12.53 -3.84
CA ASP A 74 -3.59 12.02 -4.80
C ASP A 74 -4.62 11.12 -4.10
N VAL A 75 -4.17 10.25 -3.18
CA VAL A 75 -5.07 9.43 -2.38
C VAL A 75 -6.02 10.32 -1.57
N ARG A 76 -5.50 11.35 -0.92
CA ARG A 76 -6.29 12.22 -0.03
C ARG A 76 -7.22 13.19 -0.75
N THR A 77 -6.98 13.46 -2.02
CA THR A 77 -7.82 14.37 -2.82
C THR A 77 -8.84 13.65 -3.69
N ASN A 78 -8.71 12.35 -3.88
CA ASN A 78 -9.67 11.56 -4.65
C ASN A 78 -10.85 11.16 -3.75
N GLU A 79 -12.06 11.46 -4.18
CA GLU A 79 -13.28 11.18 -3.42
C GLU A 79 -13.41 9.71 -3.00
N SER A 80 -12.95 8.79 -3.83
CA SER A 80 -13.05 7.35 -3.56
C SER A 80 -12.02 6.86 -2.55
N SER A 81 -10.86 7.53 -2.43
CA SER A 81 -9.73 7.04 -1.62
C SER A 81 -9.37 7.92 -0.43
N LYS A 82 -9.93 9.11 -0.32
CA LYS A 82 -9.49 10.11 0.68
C LYS A 82 -9.56 9.66 2.13
N THR A 83 -10.40 8.69 2.45
CA THR A 83 -10.55 8.14 3.81
C THR A 83 -9.86 6.80 4.00
N LYS A 84 -9.22 6.28 2.97
CA LYS A 84 -8.59 4.95 3.03
C LYS A 84 -7.25 5.02 3.76
N LYS A 85 -6.86 3.89 4.33
CA LYS A 85 -5.62 3.78 5.10
C LYS A 85 -4.41 3.78 4.18
N ILE A 86 -3.38 4.55 4.55
CA ILE A 86 -2.09 4.57 3.87
C ILE A 86 -1.01 4.09 4.82
N VAL A 87 -0.37 2.99 4.48
CA VAL A 87 0.79 2.45 5.19
C VAL A 87 2.00 2.63 4.28
N ALA A 88 3.00 3.38 4.76
CA ALA A 88 4.21 3.64 4.00
C ALA A 88 5.40 2.93 4.63
N PHE A 89 6.36 2.56 3.79
CA PHE A 89 7.59 1.93 4.24
C PHE A 89 8.78 2.44 3.43
N HIS A 90 9.96 2.34 3.99
CA HIS A 90 11.17 2.88 3.36
C HIS A 90 12.43 2.13 3.80
N SER A 91 13.43 2.09 2.94
CA SER A 91 14.77 1.59 3.25
C SER A 91 15.76 2.72 3.41
N GLY A 92 15.57 3.82 2.66
CA GLY A 92 16.42 5.01 2.72
C GLY A 92 15.99 6.00 3.79
N GLU A 93 16.64 7.16 3.81
CA GLU A 93 16.28 8.24 4.71
C GLU A 93 15.07 8.99 4.18
N ILE A 94 14.18 9.39 5.09
CA ILE A 94 12.99 10.16 4.75
C ILE A 94 12.76 11.27 5.78
N ASN A 95 11.97 12.25 5.40
CA ASN A 95 11.44 13.24 6.33
C ASN A 95 10.05 12.75 6.78
N ARG A 96 9.99 12.16 7.98
CA ARG A 96 8.75 11.57 8.50
C ARG A 96 7.65 12.61 8.68
N ASP A 97 7.99 13.79 9.16
CA ASP A 97 7.02 14.87 9.38
C ASP A 97 6.35 15.27 8.07
N GLU A 98 7.13 15.37 6.99
CA GLU A 98 6.61 15.71 5.67
C GLU A 98 5.66 14.63 5.15
N VAL A 99 6.01 13.36 5.34
CA VAL A 99 5.18 12.23 4.90
C VAL A 99 3.88 12.18 5.68
N PHE A 100 3.91 12.34 7.01
CA PHE A 100 2.71 12.41 7.82
C PHE A 100 1.85 13.61 7.47
N SER A 101 2.47 14.76 7.23
CA SER A 101 1.75 15.99 6.86
C SER A 101 1.04 15.84 5.51
N ALA A 102 1.57 15.03 4.61
CA ALA A 102 0.92 14.75 3.34
C ALA A 102 -0.34 13.88 3.49
N GLY A 103 -0.47 13.16 4.62
CA GLY A 103 -1.68 12.38 4.92
C GLY A 103 -1.46 10.89 5.16
N CYS A 104 -0.23 10.46 5.38
CA CYS A 104 0.08 9.06 5.66
C CYS A 104 -0.36 8.67 7.08
N ASP A 105 -0.87 7.45 7.24
CA ASP A 105 -1.33 6.95 8.55
C ASP A 105 -0.22 6.26 9.34
N SER A 106 0.65 5.52 8.67
CA SER A 106 1.74 4.77 9.33
C SER A 106 2.98 4.80 8.46
N ILE A 107 4.14 4.89 9.11
CA ILE A 107 5.44 4.86 8.43
C ILE A 107 6.33 3.88 9.18
N MET A 108 7.00 2.99 8.45
CA MET A 108 7.91 2.03 9.04
C MET A 108 9.05 1.69 8.08
N LYS A 109 10.08 1.03 8.57
CA LYS A 109 11.14 0.55 7.70
C LYS A 109 10.66 -0.66 6.92
N THR A 110 11.24 -0.88 5.74
CA THR A 110 10.86 -1.99 4.86
C THR A 110 10.97 -3.35 5.56
N ASP A 111 12.01 -3.55 6.38
CA ASP A 111 12.17 -4.81 7.11
C ASP A 111 11.04 -5.04 8.11
N GLU A 112 10.60 -4.00 8.79
CA GLU A 112 9.47 -4.09 9.70
C GLU A 112 8.17 -4.36 8.94
N PHE A 113 7.98 -3.68 7.82
CA PHE A 113 6.81 -3.90 6.95
C PHE A 113 6.71 -5.37 6.53
N LYS A 114 7.82 -5.96 6.08
CA LYS A 114 7.86 -7.38 5.71
C LYS A 114 7.47 -8.28 6.88
N ARG A 115 8.00 -7.98 8.07
CA ARG A 115 7.75 -8.80 9.26
C ARG A 115 6.27 -8.82 9.66
N ILE A 116 5.55 -7.71 9.46
CA ILE A 116 4.14 -7.60 9.87
C ILE A 116 3.17 -7.59 8.68
N ALA A 117 3.65 -7.89 7.48
CA ALA A 117 2.83 -7.80 6.26
C ALA A 117 1.55 -8.63 6.35
N ALA A 118 1.62 -9.85 6.88
CA ALA A 118 0.43 -10.69 7.00
C ALA A 118 -0.64 -10.04 7.89
N ASN A 119 -0.23 -9.38 8.99
CA ASN A 119 -1.17 -8.66 9.84
C ASN A 119 -1.77 -7.45 9.13
N LEU A 120 -0.95 -6.70 8.40
CA LEU A 120 -1.42 -5.53 7.67
C LEU A 120 -2.42 -5.89 6.57
N LEU A 121 -2.22 -7.04 5.93
CA LEU A 121 -3.13 -7.51 4.90
C LEU A 121 -4.50 -7.90 5.46
N GLN A 122 -4.57 -8.29 6.74
CA GLN A 122 -5.81 -8.70 7.40
C GLN A 122 -6.56 -7.52 8.03
N PHE A 123 -5.85 -6.52 8.45
CA PHE A 123 -6.37 -5.41 9.24
C PHE A 123 -6.01 -4.07 8.63
#